data_904481eea4ab53502cf585de1118e201
#
_entry.id   904481eea4ab53502cf585de1118e201
#
_cell.length_a   1.000
_cell.length_b   1.000
_cell.length_c   1.000
_cell.angle_alpha   90.00
_cell.angle_beta   90.00
_cell.angle_gamma   90.00
#
_symmetry.space_group_name_H-M   'P 1'
#
loop_
_entity.id
_entity.type
_entity.pdbx_description
1 polymer ?
#
loop_
_entity_poly.entity_id
_entity_poly.type
_entity_poly.pdbx_seq_one_letter_code
_entity_poly.pdbx_strand_id
1 'polypeptide(L)'
;SIVKGVCVKKKYGILAGSKGAYPVLTNLKKIDLDPEPEYEFDVTKSDGIGTVTVHCKTIEHVNDQRKRRNAIAKAAGFPPPIIKGDEDQTVLEVLYKTQKLVHPPIGTSPKEKLHDVLHAKINGPRATSDAAFKTGSVLIENDMAYFKFDKFYDKLRSKNWKYTEDKTGRMMQVTY
;
A
#
# COMPACT_ATOMS: atom_id res chain seq x y z
N SER A 1 -18.92 -32.43 -4.64
CA SER A 1 -17.94 -33.49 -4.85
C SER A 1 -16.80 -33.07 -5.80
N ILE A 2 -17.06 -32.39 -6.91
CA ILE A 2 -16.03 -31.87 -7.83
C ILE A 2 -15.16 -30.81 -7.12
N VAL A 3 -15.77 -29.96 -6.33
CA VAL A 3 -15.05 -28.96 -5.51
C VAL A 3 -14.13 -29.63 -4.49
N LYS A 4 -14.57 -30.69 -3.84
CA LYS A 4 -13.72 -31.51 -2.98
C LYS A 4 -12.52 -32.08 -3.73
N GLY A 5 -12.71 -32.56 -4.96
CA GLY A 5 -11.64 -33.12 -5.78
C GLY A 5 -10.59 -32.07 -6.20
N VAL A 6 -10.98 -30.82 -6.40
CA VAL A 6 -10.06 -29.73 -6.74
C VAL A 6 -9.35 -29.20 -5.49
N CYS A 7 -10.06 -29.05 -4.40
CA CYS A 7 -9.51 -28.56 -3.13
C CYS A 7 -8.57 -29.57 -2.46
N VAL A 8 -8.80 -30.85 -2.66
CA VAL A 8 -7.98 -31.96 -2.12
C VAL A 8 -6.76 -32.24 -3.00
N LYS A 9 -6.70 -31.70 -4.22
CA LYS A 9 -5.54 -31.90 -5.07
C LYS A 9 -4.33 -31.21 -4.44
N LYS A 10 -3.28 -31.98 -4.18
CA LYS A 10 -1.98 -31.52 -3.71
C LYS A 10 -1.45 -30.28 -4.45
N LYS A 11 -1.86 -30.09 -5.69
CA LYS A 11 -1.47 -29.00 -6.57
C LYS A 11 -1.75 -27.60 -5.98
N TYR A 12 -2.74 -27.47 -5.09
CA TYR A 12 -3.08 -26.18 -4.47
C TYR A 12 -2.84 -26.13 -2.97
N GLY A 13 -2.20 -27.16 -2.41
CA GLY A 13 -1.87 -27.20 -0.98
C GLY A 13 -3.07 -27.23 -0.03
N ILE A 14 -4.29 -27.36 -0.55
CA ILE A 14 -5.51 -27.37 0.23
C ILE A 14 -5.89 -28.81 0.53
N LEU A 15 -5.24 -29.38 1.51
CA LEU A 15 -5.75 -30.55 2.18
C LEU A 15 -6.38 -30.08 3.48
N ALA A 16 -7.70 -30.06 3.53
CA ALA A 16 -8.41 -29.81 4.78
C ALA A 16 -7.87 -30.78 5.85
N GLY A 17 -7.29 -30.23 6.91
CA GLY A 17 -6.79 -31.00 8.05
C GLY A 17 -5.34 -31.47 7.98
N SER A 18 -4.56 -31.21 6.92
CA SER A 18 -3.13 -31.55 6.92
C SER A 18 -2.29 -30.46 7.60
N LYS A 19 -1.51 -30.83 8.62
CA LYS A 19 -0.45 -29.98 9.16
C LYS A 19 0.50 -29.58 8.02
N GLY A 20 0.58 -28.27 7.70
CA GLY A 20 1.49 -27.77 6.69
C GLY A 20 0.91 -27.48 5.30
N ALA A 21 -0.42 -27.55 5.11
CA ALA A 21 -1.04 -27.10 3.86
C ALA A 21 -0.84 -25.57 3.67
N TYR A 22 -0.49 -25.16 2.44
CA TYR A 22 -0.40 -23.74 2.13
C TYR A 22 -1.81 -23.12 2.14
N PRO A 23 -1.98 -21.91 2.74
CA PRO A 23 -3.28 -21.27 2.81
C PRO A 23 -3.79 -20.89 1.41
N VAL A 24 -5.09 -20.72 1.29
CA VAL A 24 -5.71 -20.22 0.06
C VAL A 24 -5.55 -18.72 0.00
N LEU A 25 -4.98 -18.24 -1.09
CA LEU A 25 -4.84 -16.82 -1.40
C LEU A 25 -5.86 -16.43 -2.46
N THR A 26 -6.65 -15.39 -2.19
CA THR A 26 -7.70 -14.91 -3.11
C THR A 26 -7.83 -13.39 -3.08
N ASN A 27 -8.68 -12.86 -3.95
CA ASN A 27 -9.08 -11.44 -3.95
C ASN A 27 -7.90 -10.46 -3.97
N LEU A 28 -6.92 -10.69 -4.84
CA LEU A 28 -5.84 -9.71 -5.03
C LEU A 28 -6.43 -8.37 -5.48
N LYS A 29 -6.16 -7.33 -4.72
CA LYS A 29 -6.52 -5.96 -5.05
C LYS A 29 -5.26 -5.17 -5.30
N LYS A 30 -5.20 -4.49 -6.43
CA LYS A 30 -4.24 -3.41 -6.68
C LYS A 30 -4.93 -2.10 -6.30
N ILE A 31 -4.50 -1.47 -5.23
CA ILE A 31 -5.02 -0.18 -4.77
C ILE A 31 -4.21 0.90 -5.48
N ASP A 32 -4.89 1.66 -6.32
CA ASP A 32 -4.27 2.71 -7.14
C ASP A 32 -3.95 3.93 -6.28
N LEU A 33 -2.80 3.88 -5.63
CA LEU A 33 -2.26 4.95 -4.81
C LEU A 33 -1.06 5.59 -5.52
N ASP A 34 -1.02 6.90 -5.57
CA ASP A 34 0.10 7.66 -6.06
C ASP A 34 1.07 7.98 -4.89
N PRO A 35 2.39 7.81 -4.99
CA PRO A 35 3.15 7.52 -6.22
C PRO A 35 3.31 6.03 -6.56
N GLU A 36 2.92 5.14 -5.71
CA GLU A 36 3.08 3.69 -5.93
C GLU A 36 1.83 2.96 -5.45
N PRO A 37 1.32 2.00 -6.22
CA PRO A 37 0.17 1.21 -5.81
C PRO A 37 0.52 0.32 -4.61
N GLU A 38 -0.46 0.15 -3.72
CA GLU A 38 -0.42 -0.87 -2.66
C GLU A 38 -1.26 -2.08 -3.07
N TYR A 39 -1.04 -3.20 -2.40
CA TYR A 39 -1.70 -4.46 -2.72
C TYR A 39 -2.32 -5.06 -1.47
N GLU A 40 -3.47 -5.68 -1.65
CA GLU A 40 -4.14 -6.47 -0.63
C GLU A 40 -4.55 -7.82 -1.20
N PHE A 41 -4.53 -8.85 -0.39
CA PHE A 41 -5.13 -10.14 -0.74
C PHE A 41 -5.66 -10.83 0.51
N ASP A 42 -6.62 -11.70 0.30
CA ASP A 42 -7.23 -12.47 1.38
C ASP A 42 -6.54 -13.82 1.54
N VAL A 43 -6.35 -14.20 2.80
CA VAL A 43 -5.77 -15.47 3.22
C VAL A 43 -6.80 -16.24 4.02
N THR A 44 -7.24 -17.38 3.50
CA THR A 44 -8.08 -18.31 4.25
C THR A 44 -7.18 -19.37 4.86
N LYS A 45 -7.29 -19.55 6.17
CA LYS A 45 -6.53 -20.56 6.92
C LYS A 45 -6.84 -21.97 6.42
N SER A 46 -5.88 -22.87 6.56
CA SER A 46 -6.03 -24.26 6.13
C SER A 46 -7.15 -25.04 6.82
N ASP A 47 -7.57 -24.58 7.99
CA ASP A 47 -8.74 -25.11 8.72
C ASP A 47 -10.09 -24.63 8.15
N GLY A 48 -10.05 -23.68 7.20
CA GLY A 48 -11.25 -23.07 6.62
C GLY A 48 -11.97 -22.09 7.55
N ILE A 49 -11.44 -21.85 8.74
CA ILE A 49 -12.06 -20.97 9.73
C ILE A 49 -11.38 -19.60 9.66
N GLY A 50 -12.09 -18.66 9.06
CA GLY A 50 -11.70 -17.26 9.00
C GLY A 50 -10.78 -16.89 7.82
N THR A 51 -11.02 -15.71 7.33
CA THR A 51 -10.24 -15.05 6.29
C THR A 51 -9.61 -13.80 6.85
N VAL A 52 -8.36 -13.55 6.53
CA VAL A 52 -7.62 -12.38 6.97
C VAL A 52 -7.09 -11.65 5.74
N THR A 53 -7.29 -10.33 5.69
CA THR A 53 -6.73 -9.50 4.63
C THR A 53 -5.28 -9.13 4.96
N VAL A 54 -4.40 -9.36 4.00
CA VAL A 54 -2.96 -9.08 4.08
C VAL A 54 -2.65 -7.85 3.24
N HIS A 55 -2.00 -6.87 3.85
CA HIS A 55 -1.56 -5.64 3.18
C HIS A 55 -0.10 -5.74 2.74
N CYS A 56 0.17 -5.39 1.51
CA CYS A 56 1.49 -5.37 0.89
C CYS A 56 1.77 -4.00 0.27
N LYS A 57 2.89 -3.39 0.66
CA LYS A 57 3.27 -2.06 0.18
C LYS A 57 3.73 -2.02 -1.28
N THR A 58 4.20 -3.15 -1.80
CA THR A 58 4.72 -3.25 -3.16
C THR A 58 4.36 -4.59 -3.77
N ILE A 59 4.39 -4.68 -5.10
CA ILE A 59 4.16 -5.94 -5.83
C ILE A 59 5.21 -7.02 -5.48
N GLU A 60 6.41 -6.63 -5.10
CA GLU A 60 7.43 -7.57 -4.65
C GLU A 60 7.04 -8.34 -3.39
N HIS A 61 6.25 -7.71 -2.48
CA HIS A 61 5.73 -8.39 -1.31
C HIS A 61 4.71 -9.47 -1.66
N VAL A 62 4.09 -9.36 -2.83
CA VAL A 62 3.18 -10.37 -3.36
C VAL A 62 3.96 -11.46 -4.10
N ASN A 63 4.93 -11.10 -4.94
CA ASN A 63 5.65 -12.02 -5.82
C ASN A 63 6.73 -12.84 -5.10
N ASP A 64 7.47 -12.21 -4.19
CA ASP A 64 8.50 -12.90 -3.43
C ASP A 64 7.88 -13.76 -2.33
N GLN A 65 8.11 -15.07 -2.38
CA GLN A 65 7.54 -16.01 -1.41
C GLN A 65 7.91 -15.69 0.03
N ARG A 66 9.16 -15.26 0.29
CA ARG A 66 9.64 -14.94 1.64
C ARG A 66 8.95 -13.68 2.17
N LYS A 67 8.85 -12.63 1.35
CA LYS A 67 8.18 -11.38 1.71
C LYS A 67 6.68 -11.62 1.94
N ARG A 68 6.04 -12.37 1.06
CA ARG A 68 4.63 -12.78 1.17
C ARG A 68 4.35 -13.57 2.44
N ARG A 69 5.18 -14.57 2.76
CA ARG A 69 5.07 -15.34 4.00
C ARG A 69 5.17 -14.48 5.25
N ASN A 70 6.09 -13.51 5.26
CA ASN A 70 6.24 -12.57 6.37
C ASN A 70 5.02 -11.65 6.50
N ALA A 71 4.43 -11.20 5.41
CA ALA A 71 3.21 -10.40 5.42
C ALA A 71 2.03 -11.22 5.97
N ILE A 72 1.88 -12.46 5.53
CA ILE A 72 0.86 -13.39 6.05
C ILE A 72 1.07 -13.65 7.55
N ALA A 73 2.30 -13.90 7.97
CA ALA A 73 2.61 -14.15 9.39
C ALA A 73 2.21 -12.96 10.28
N LYS A 74 2.44 -11.73 9.81
CA LYS A 74 2.05 -10.51 10.54
C LYS A 74 0.53 -10.35 10.65
N ALA A 75 -0.20 -10.66 9.58
CA ALA A 75 -1.64 -10.46 9.52
C ALA A 75 -2.43 -11.62 10.16
N ALA A 76 -2.04 -12.84 9.88
CA ALA A 76 -2.77 -14.04 10.27
C ALA A 76 -2.22 -14.74 11.53
N GLY A 77 -1.05 -14.30 12.03
CA GLY A 77 -0.42 -14.88 13.23
C GLY A 77 0.29 -16.21 13.00
N PHE A 78 0.44 -16.66 11.74
CA PHE A 78 1.18 -17.89 11.41
C PHE A 78 1.94 -17.73 10.09
N PRO A 79 3.19 -18.21 9.98
CA PRO A 79 3.91 -18.26 8.72
C PRO A 79 3.45 -19.49 7.91
N PRO A 80 3.03 -19.31 6.64
CA PRO A 80 2.75 -20.46 5.76
C PRO A 80 4.01 -21.32 5.57
N PRO A 81 3.89 -22.61 5.20
CA PRO A 81 5.04 -23.43 4.85
C PRO A 81 5.78 -22.85 3.63
N ILE A 82 7.04 -23.24 3.47
CA ILE A 82 7.79 -22.98 2.23
C ILE A 82 7.35 -24.03 1.22
N ILE A 83 7.00 -23.60 0.01
CA ILE A 83 6.64 -24.46 -1.10
C ILE A 83 7.67 -24.36 -2.22
N LYS A 84 7.70 -25.34 -3.13
CA LYS A 84 8.61 -25.36 -4.27
C LYS A 84 8.25 -24.25 -5.27
N GLY A 85 9.22 -23.86 -6.11
CA GLY A 85 9.03 -22.75 -7.03
C GLY A 85 7.88 -22.93 -8.03
N ASP A 86 7.68 -24.15 -8.54
CA ASP A 86 6.56 -24.49 -9.43
C ASP A 86 5.19 -24.44 -8.72
N GLU A 87 5.14 -24.87 -7.47
CA GLU A 87 3.95 -24.75 -6.63
C GLU A 87 3.67 -23.28 -6.29
N ASP A 88 4.72 -22.51 -5.99
CA ASP A 88 4.60 -21.09 -5.72
C ASP A 88 4.10 -20.31 -6.93
N GLN A 89 4.62 -20.63 -8.12
CA GLN A 89 4.13 -20.05 -9.37
C GLN A 89 2.64 -20.33 -9.58
N THR A 90 2.20 -21.55 -9.29
CA THR A 90 0.77 -21.92 -9.38
C THR A 90 -0.09 -21.10 -8.41
N VAL A 91 0.39 -20.88 -7.19
CA VAL A 91 -0.31 -20.03 -6.21
C VAL A 91 -0.44 -18.60 -6.72
N LEU A 92 0.62 -18.05 -7.29
CA LEU A 92 0.60 -16.70 -7.86
C LEU A 92 -0.35 -16.61 -9.06
N GLU A 93 -0.35 -17.58 -9.97
CA GLU A 93 -1.28 -17.59 -11.11
C GLU A 93 -2.75 -17.56 -10.67
N VAL A 94 -3.09 -18.35 -9.63
CA VAL A 94 -4.44 -18.35 -9.08
C VAL A 94 -4.77 -17.01 -8.45
N LEU A 95 -3.84 -16.44 -7.70
CA LEU A 95 -4.01 -15.15 -7.03
C LEU A 95 -4.21 -14.02 -8.04
N TYR A 96 -3.39 -13.98 -9.10
CA TYR A 96 -3.51 -12.97 -10.16
C TYR A 96 -4.79 -13.08 -10.98
N LYS A 97 -5.35 -14.28 -11.16
CA LYS A 97 -6.66 -14.46 -11.80
C LYS A 97 -7.80 -13.76 -11.04
N THR A 98 -7.60 -13.50 -9.76
CA THR A 98 -8.58 -12.79 -8.92
C THR A 98 -8.30 -11.30 -8.79
N GLN A 99 -7.29 -10.78 -9.49
CA GLN A 99 -6.87 -9.38 -9.36
C GLN A 99 -7.96 -8.40 -9.78
N LYS A 100 -8.15 -7.38 -8.92
CA LYS A 100 -9.04 -6.25 -9.18
C LYS A 100 -8.28 -4.95 -8.97
N LEU A 101 -8.56 -3.97 -9.82
CA LEU A 101 -8.12 -2.60 -9.59
C LEU A 101 -9.13 -1.91 -8.67
N VAL A 102 -8.62 -1.29 -7.61
CA VAL A 102 -9.43 -0.55 -6.63
C VAL A 102 -8.92 0.89 -6.60
N HIS A 103 -9.79 1.83 -6.93
CA HIS A 103 -9.49 3.25 -6.76
C HIS A 103 -9.87 3.66 -5.34
N PRO A 104 -8.99 4.34 -4.59
CA PRO A 104 -9.34 4.87 -3.29
C PRO A 104 -10.47 5.90 -3.43
N PRO A 105 -11.30 6.09 -2.40
CA PRO A 105 -12.30 7.15 -2.41
C PRO A 105 -11.65 8.53 -2.65
N ILE A 106 -12.35 9.41 -3.36
CA ILE A 106 -11.91 10.79 -3.61
C ILE A 106 -11.56 11.48 -2.27
N GLY A 107 -10.46 12.23 -2.23
CA GLY A 107 -9.97 12.90 -1.02
C GLY A 107 -9.13 12.01 -0.09
N THR A 108 -8.93 10.73 -0.41
CA THR A 108 -8.16 9.81 0.45
C THR A 108 -6.77 9.50 -0.09
N SER A 109 -6.50 9.79 -1.37
CA SER A 109 -5.19 9.54 -1.96
C SER A 109 -4.11 10.44 -1.33
N PRO A 110 -2.88 9.95 -1.19
CA PRO A 110 -1.78 10.78 -0.71
C PRO A 110 -1.57 12.05 -1.55
N LYS A 111 -1.75 11.97 -2.85
CA LYS A 111 -1.61 13.09 -3.78
C LYS A 111 -2.65 14.17 -3.51
N GLU A 112 -3.92 13.79 -3.34
CA GLU A 112 -4.99 14.74 -3.01
C GLU A 112 -4.75 15.41 -1.66
N LYS A 113 -4.34 14.64 -0.63
CA LYS A 113 -3.99 15.22 0.68
C LYS A 113 -2.82 16.19 0.59
N LEU A 114 -1.80 15.85 -0.22
CA LEU A 114 -0.66 16.73 -0.47
C LEU A 114 -1.12 18.02 -1.15
N HIS A 115 -1.97 17.91 -2.18
CA HIS A 115 -2.57 19.03 -2.90
C HIS A 115 -3.36 19.96 -1.95
N ASP A 116 -4.23 19.39 -1.12
CA ASP A 116 -5.05 20.15 -0.17
C ASP A 116 -4.19 20.93 0.84
N VAL A 117 -3.14 20.28 1.37
CA VAL A 117 -2.23 20.95 2.31
C VAL A 117 -1.42 22.02 1.62
N LEU A 118 -0.98 21.78 0.38
CA LEU A 118 -0.26 22.76 -0.42
C LEU A 118 -1.15 23.97 -0.80
N HIS A 119 -2.36 23.70 -1.26
CA HIS A 119 -3.35 24.73 -1.56
C HIS A 119 -3.66 25.61 -0.33
N ALA A 120 -3.91 24.96 0.83
CA ALA A 120 -4.09 25.67 2.08
C ALA A 120 -2.83 26.45 2.53
N LYS A 121 -1.63 26.00 2.15
CA LYS A 121 -0.38 26.70 2.42
C LYS A 121 -0.25 27.95 1.55
N ILE A 122 -0.46 27.83 0.24
CA ILE A 122 -0.34 28.93 -0.73
C ILE A 122 -1.36 30.03 -0.45
N ASN A 123 -2.57 29.66 -0.02
CA ASN A 123 -3.64 30.61 0.34
C ASN A 123 -3.58 31.08 1.81
N GLY A 124 -2.55 30.68 2.54
CA GLY A 124 -2.33 31.05 3.93
C GLY A 124 -1.65 32.41 4.11
N PRO A 125 -1.16 32.70 5.33
CA PRO A 125 -0.50 33.95 5.64
C PRO A 125 0.68 34.23 4.71
N ARG A 126 0.69 35.43 4.11
CA ARG A 126 1.76 35.90 3.22
C ARG A 126 2.90 36.51 4.04
N ALA A 127 4.11 36.28 3.59
CA ALA A 127 5.29 36.91 4.15
C ALA A 127 5.33 38.38 3.72
N THR A 128 5.34 39.28 4.69
CA THR A 128 5.56 40.72 4.49
C THR A 128 6.98 41.15 4.83
N SER A 129 7.79 40.19 5.33
CA SER A 129 9.17 40.40 5.68
C SER A 129 9.96 39.10 5.59
N ASP A 130 11.26 39.20 5.55
CA ASP A 130 12.17 38.04 5.55
C ASP A 130 12.03 37.19 6.83
N ALA A 131 11.76 37.84 7.95
CA ALA A 131 11.48 37.16 9.21
C ALA A 131 10.19 36.31 9.14
N ALA A 132 9.10 36.83 8.54
CA ALA A 132 7.86 36.09 8.35
C ALA A 132 8.06 34.91 7.39
N PHE A 133 8.85 35.05 6.34
CA PHE A 133 9.23 33.94 5.45
C PHE A 133 10.03 32.86 6.20
N LYS A 134 10.98 33.26 7.04
CA LYS A 134 11.75 32.32 7.88
C LYS A 134 10.90 31.51 8.86
N THR A 135 9.81 32.08 9.34
CA THR A 135 8.85 31.39 10.22
C THR A 135 7.84 30.51 9.47
N GLY A 136 7.88 30.51 8.14
CA GLY A 136 7.12 29.61 7.29
C GLY A 136 5.91 30.24 6.61
N SER A 137 5.79 31.57 6.54
CA SER A 137 4.80 32.24 5.67
C SER A 137 5.19 32.08 4.19
N VAL A 138 4.23 32.27 3.31
CA VAL A 138 4.42 32.18 1.85
C VAL A 138 4.80 33.55 1.29
N LEU A 139 5.88 33.61 0.54
CA LEU A 139 6.24 34.78 -0.27
C LEU A 139 5.63 34.61 -1.66
N ILE A 140 4.91 35.61 -2.14
CA ILE A 140 4.41 35.67 -3.52
C ILE A 140 5.19 36.74 -4.26
N GLU A 141 5.87 36.33 -5.32
CA GLU A 141 6.66 37.21 -6.17
C GLU A 141 6.57 36.77 -7.62
N ASN A 142 6.27 37.67 -8.54
CA ASN A 142 6.10 37.39 -9.97
C ASN A 142 5.12 36.20 -10.25
N ASP A 143 3.98 36.20 -9.57
CA ASP A 143 2.96 35.12 -9.65
C ASP A 143 3.46 33.74 -9.20
N MET A 144 4.61 33.67 -8.57
CA MET A 144 5.16 32.46 -8.00
C MET A 144 5.08 32.46 -6.48
N ALA A 145 4.75 31.30 -5.92
CA ALA A 145 4.67 31.10 -4.48
C ALA A 145 5.94 30.41 -3.95
N TYR A 146 6.67 31.09 -3.10
CA TYR A 146 7.86 30.56 -2.42
C TYR A 146 7.54 30.23 -0.98
N PHE A 147 7.94 29.07 -0.52
CA PHE A 147 7.81 28.68 0.88
C PHE A 147 8.95 27.73 1.30
N LYS A 148 9.18 27.65 2.60
CA LYS A 148 10.17 26.71 3.16
C LYS A 148 9.61 25.31 3.20
N PHE A 149 10.27 24.39 2.50
CA PHE A 149 9.83 23.01 2.40
C PHE A 149 9.85 22.27 3.75
N ASP A 150 10.86 22.51 4.60
CA ASP A 150 10.93 21.97 5.96
C ASP A 150 9.66 22.30 6.78
N LYS A 151 9.23 23.57 6.76
CA LYS A 151 8.03 24.04 7.46
C LYS A 151 6.74 23.49 6.87
N PHE A 152 6.72 23.29 5.57
CA PHE A 152 5.60 22.61 4.89
C PHE A 152 5.54 21.14 5.28
N TYR A 153 6.68 20.45 5.27
CA TYR A 153 6.78 19.06 5.65
C TYR A 153 6.40 18.80 7.12
N ASP A 154 6.82 19.67 8.04
CA ASP A 154 6.40 19.62 9.44
C ASP A 154 4.86 19.70 9.58
N LYS A 155 4.22 20.56 8.79
CA LYS A 155 2.75 20.66 8.73
C LYS A 155 2.10 19.39 8.18
N LEU A 156 2.70 18.75 7.20
CA LEU A 156 2.25 17.44 6.70
C LEU A 156 2.35 16.36 7.79
N ARG A 157 3.49 16.31 8.49
CA ARG A 157 3.68 15.34 9.58
C ARG A 157 2.66 15.51 10.70
N SER A 158 2.30 16.73 11.05
CA SER A 158 1.25 16.99 12.05
C SER A 158 -0.14 16.46 11.63
N LYS A 159 -0.33 16.20 10.33
CA LYS A 159 -1.54 15.59 9.75
C LYS A 159 -1.40 14.08 9.47
N ASN A 160 -0.52 13.39 10.19
CA ASN A 160 -0.24 11.96 10.02
C ASN A 160 0.29 11.57 8.62
N TRP A 161 1.08 12.43 8.01
CA TRP A 161 1.76 12.14 6.75
C TRP A 161 2.80 11.05 6.93
N LYS A 162 2.71 9.96 6.14
CA LYS A 162 3.51 8.74 6.32
C LYS A 162 4.76 8.67 5.44
N TYR A 163 4.89 9.56 4.47
CA TYR A 163 6.00 9.54 3.53
C TYR A 163 7.18 10.34 4.05
N THR A 164 8.40 9.95 3.64
CA THR A 164 9.62 10.69 3.97
C THR A 164 9.67 12.03 3.25
N GLU A 165 10.53 12.91 3.73
CA GLU A 165 10.74 14.24 3.15
C GLU A 165 11.14 14.16 1.68
N ASP A 166 12.11 13.30 1.34
CA ASP A 166 12.57 13.05 -0.03
C ASP A 166 11.43 12.55 -0.94
N LYS A 167 10.66 11.56 -0.47
CA LYS A 167 9.52 11.04 -1.23
C LYS A 167 8.44 12.10 -1.44
N THR A 168 8.18 12.94 -0.43
CA THR A 168 7.25 14.07 -0.53
C THR A 168 7.71 15.09 -1.56
N GLY A 169 9.00 15.44 -1.56
CA GLY A 169 9.59 16.35 -2.55
C GLY A 169 9.41 15.83 -3.98
N ARG A 170 9.68 14.54 -4.22
CA ARG A 170 9.45 13.90 -5.54
C ARG A 170 7.99 13.94 -5.96
N MET A 171 7.05 13.67 -5.04
CA MET A 171 5.62 13.75 -5.34
C MET A 171 5.22 15.18 -5.78
N MET A 172 5.78 16.21 -5.17
CA MET A 172 5.53 17.60 -5.56
C MET A 172 6.08 17.92 -6.96
N GLN A 173 7.25 17.42 -7.31
CA GLN A 173 7.86 17.64 -8.63
C GLN A 173 7.05 17.05 -9.79
N VAL A 174 6.32 15.96 -9.55
CA VAL A 174 5.49 15.31 -10.59
C VAL A 174 4.11 15.98 -10.71
N THR A 175 3.69 16.73 -9.71
CA THR A 175 2.34 17.27 -9.62
C THR A 175 2.22 18.71 -10.09
N TYR A 176 3.33 19.45 -10.11
CA TYR A 176 3.42 20.89 -10.39
C TYR A 176 4.65 21.20 -11.27
#